data_5c561bd59aec7a4769994e4471bc6dd3
#
_entry.id   5c561bd59aec7a4769994e4471bc6dd3
#
_cell.length_a   1.000
_cell.length_b   1.000
_cell.length_c   1.000
_cell.angle_alpha   90.00
_cell.angle_beta   90.00
_cell.angle_gamma   90.00
#
_symmetry.space_group_name_H-M   'P 1'
#
loop_
_entity.id
_entity.type
_entity.pdbx_description
1 polymer ?
#
loop_
_entity_poly.entity_id
_entity_poly.type
_entity_poly.pdbx_seq_one_letter_code
_entity_poly.pdbx_strand_id
1 'polypeptide(L)'
;EKVNRIVFMGMGEPLFNYDNLVKAIHILRDRDGLNFPTDGITISTVGPLQQLKKIREEHLKIQLTLSLHATDQRTRDIVMPHMKGHDIRKVVETVLSYSERHNRKATIAYLLIPGLNDRSSDVRQLGKWFRGKNVLINLLQYNETSNSRIKRPNKQQLVAFKTRLEDAGLEVKLRESRGNRIKAACGQLVSEYNRQGKKTANRTVNGTENSNGSVRKSSFTGRASSKRHPFAKHKNVGKKRKHE
;
A
#
# COMPACT_ATOMS: atom_id res chain seq x y z
N GLU A 1 -27.30 -7.36 -10.11
CA GLU A 1 -26.09 -6.78 -10.74
C GLU A 1 -24.93 -7.77 -10.64
N LYS A 2 -24.18 -7.95 -11.72
CA LYS A 2 -23.01 -8.85 -11.74
C LYS A 2 -21.76 -8.06 -11.41
N VAL A 3 -20.99 -8.51 -10.40
CA VAL A 3 -19.68 -7.94 -10.10
C VAL A 3 -18.72 -8.31 -11.25
N ASN A 4 -18.10 -7.31 -11.87
CA ASN A 4 -17.19 -7.49 -13.01
C ASN A 4 -15.76 -6.98 -12.73
N ARG A 5 -15.50 -6.39 -11.55
CA ARG A 5 -14.19 -5.90 -11.13
C ARG A 5 -13.96 -6.13 -9.65
N ILE A 6 -12.76 -6.59 -9.32
CA ILE A 6 -12.26 -6.76 -7.96
C ILE A 6 -10.97 -5.96 -7.84
N VAL A 7 -10.88 -5.13 -6.79
CA VAL A 7 -9.67 -4.35 -6.53
C VAL A 7 -9.13 -4.66 -5.13
N PHE A 8 -7.88 -5.09 -5.06
CA PHE A 8 -7.14 -5.17 -3.80
C PHE A 8 -6.58 -3.77 -3.52
N MET A 9 -7.45 -2.91 -3.00
CA MET A 9 -7.15 -1.51 -2.72
C MET A 9 -7.84 -1.10 -1.43
N GLY A 10 -7.07 -0.65 -0.45
CA GLY A 10 -7.60 -0.25 0.85
C GLY A 10 -6.47 0.18 1.76
N MET A 11 -6.59 -0.14 3.03
CA MET A 11 -5.55 0.11 4.02
C MET A 11 -4.57 -1.06 4.07
N GLY A 12 -3.28 -0.75 4.20
CA GLY A 12 -2.20 -1.72 4.18
C GLY A 12 -1.66 -1.94 2.76
N GLU A 13 -0.67 -2.80 2.67
CA GLU A 13 0.01 -3.20 1.44
C GLU A 13 -0.33 -4.67 1.14
N PRO A 14 -1.06 -4.97 0.06
CA PRO A 14 -1.49 -6.33 -0.22
C PRO A 14 -0.31 -7.29 -0.47
N LEU A 15 0.79 -6.80 -1.03
CA LEU A 15 1.96 -7.63 -1.29
C LEU A 15 2.73 -8.04 -0.02
N PHE A 16 2.48 -7.41 1.15
CA PHE A 16 3.02 -7.92 2.42
C PHE A 16 2.31 -9.18 2.89
N ASN A 17 1.10 -9.46 2.39
CA ASN A 17 0.38 -10.71 2.62
C ASN A 17 0.37 -11.57 1.35
N TYR A 18 1.53 -11.73 0.72
CA TYR A 18 1.71 -12.27 -0.62
C TYR A 18 1.04 -13.62 -0.84
N ASP A 19 1.33 -14.60 0.01
CA ASP A 19 0.87 -15.98 -0.19
C ASP A 19 -0.67 -16.08 -0.11
N ASN A 20 -1.29 -15.38 0.86
CA ASN A 20 -2.75 -15.33 0.97
C ASN A 20 -3.39 -14.53 -0.17
N LEU A 21 -2.74 -13.47 -0.65
CA LEU A 21 -3.20 -12.70 -1.80
C LEU A 21 -3.25 -13.57 -3.06
N VAL A 22 -2.16 -14.29 -3.35
CA VAL A 22 -2.07 -15.20 -4.51
C VAL A 22 -3.10 -16.31 -4.40
N LYS A 23 -3.25 -16.93 -3.22
CA LYS A 23 -4.27 -17.94 -2.95
C LYS A 23 -5.69 -17.40 -3.19
N ALA A 24 -5.99 -16.20 -2.70
CA ALA A 24 -7.30 -15.57 -2.92
C ALA A 24 -7.57 -15.32 -4.42
N ILE A 25 -6.56 -14.90 -5.18
CA ILE A 25 -6.69 -14.69 -6.62
C ILE A 25 -6.97 -16.03 -7.34
N HIS A 26 -6.29 -17.11 -6.95
CA HIS A 26 -6.56 -18.44 -7.52
C HIS A 26 -7.99 -18.88 -7.24
N ILE A 27 -8.48 -18.73 -6.00
CA ILE A 27 -9.87 -19.06 -5.63
C ILE A 27 -10.87 -18.24 -6.46
N LEU A 28 -10.63 -16.93 -6.64
CA LEU A 28 -11.51 -16.07 -7.45
C LEU A 28 -11.56 -16.50 -8.92
N ARG A 29 -10.47 -17.06 -9.44
CA ARG A 29 -10.31 -17.49 -10.83
C ARG A 29 -10.64 -18.95 -11.08
N ASP A 30 -10.91 -19.70 -10.04
CA ASP A 30 -11.27 -21.11 -10.15
C ASP A 30 -12.46 -21.28 -11.09
N ARG A 31 -12.32 -22.17 -12.09
CA ARG A 31 -13.34 -22.43 -13.10
C ARG A 31 -14.59 -23.07 -12.53
N ASP A 32 -14.41 -23.89 -11.50
CA ASP A 32 -15.50 -24.57 -10.79
C ASP A 32 -16.11 -23.67 -9.70
N GLY A 33 -15.54 -22.46 -9.47
CA GLY A 33 -15.98 -21.47 -8.51
C GLY A 33 -16.55 -20.22 -9.17
N LEU A 34 -15.98 -19.04 -8.80
CA LEU A 34 -16.45 -17.75 -9.32
C LEU A 34 -16.04 -17.48 -10.76
N ASN A 35 -15.06 -18.18 -11.28
CA ASN A 35 -14.48 -18.04 -12.62
C ASN A 35 -14.26 -16.56 -13.02
N PHE A 36 -13.69 -15.78 -12.10
CA PHE A 36 -13.54 -14.34 -12.27
C PHE A 36 -12.47 -14.03 -13.29
N PRO A 37 -12.71 -13.13 -14.26
CA PRO A 37 -11.75 -12.82 -15.32
C PRO A 37 -10.52 -12.11 -14.75
N THR A 38 -9.34 -12.48 -15.24
CA THR A 38 -8.06 -11.91 -14.79
C THR A 38 -7.92 -10.41 -15.01
N ASP A 39 -8.48 -9.90 -16.08
CA ASP A 39 -8.48 -8.48 -16.44
C ASP A 39 -9.45 -7.65 -15.56
N GLY A 40 -10.37 -8.33 -14.87
CA GLY A 40 -11.21 -7.74 -13.83
C GLY A 40 -10.54 -7.61 -12.46
N ILE A 41 -9.34 -8.18 -12.25
CA ILE A 41 -8.63 -8.14 -10.95
C ILE A 41 -7.51 -7.10 -11.00
N THR A 42 -7.51 -6.19 -10.03
CA THR A 42 -6.47 -5.16 -9.88
C THR A 42 -5.82 -5.23 -8.51
N ILE A 43 -4.49 -5.22 -8.46
CA ILE A 43 -3.71 -5.02 -7.23
C ILE A 43 -3.16 -3.59 -7.25
N SER A 44 -3.41 -2.83 -6.17
CA SER A 44 -2.73 -1.55 -5.91
C SER A 44 -1.64 -1.78 -4.87
N THR A 45 -0.42 -1.38 -5.19
CA THR A 45 0.76 -1.64 -4.34
C THR A 45 1.66 -0.42 -4.27
N VAL A 46 2.34 -0.27 -3.14
CA VAL A 46 3.44 0.70 -2.98
C VAL A 46 4.77 0.14 -3.53
N GLY A 47 4.80 -1.10 -3.97
CA GLY A 47 5.93 -1.71 -4.66
C GLY A 47 7.05 -2.23 -3.74
N PRO A 48 6.77 -3.09 -2.73
CA PRO A 48 7.82 -3.78 -2.00
C PRO A 48 8.58 -4.70 -2.98
N LEU A 49 9.86 -4.37 -3.21
CA LEU A 49 10.61 -4.83 -4.38
C LEU A 49 10.73 -6.36 -4.48
N GLN A 50 10.91 -7.04 -3.35
CA GLN A 50 11.04 -8.52 -3.35
C GLN A 50 9.72 -9.18 -3.79
N GLN A 51 8.60 -8.76 -3.23
CA GLN A 51 7.28 -9.28 -3.55
C GLN A 51 6.83 -8.87 -4.97
N LEU A 52 7.20 -7.66 -5.38
CA LEU A 52 6.94 -7.18 -6.74
C LEU A 52 7.69 -8.00 -7.79
N LYS A 53 8.92 -8.45 -7.50
CA LYS A 53 9.66 -9.39 -8.34
C LYS A 53 8.99 -10.76 -8.40
N LYS A 54 8.46 -11.27 -7.26
CA LYS A 54 7.72 -12.54 -7.24
C LYS A 54 6.48 -12.46 -8.13
N ILE A 55 5.63 -11.42 -7.98
CA ILE A 55 4.40 -11.30 -8.77
C ILE A 55 4.67 -11.10 -10.25
N ARG A 56 5.83 -10.57 -10.64
CA ARG A 56 6.26 -10.48 -12.03
C ARG A 56 6.42 -11.86 -12.66
N GLU A 57 6.90 -12.84 -11.90
CA GLU A 57 7.10 -14.22 -12.38
C GLU A 57 5.82 -15.07 -12.32
N GLU A 58 4.82 -14.65 -11.57
CA GLU A 58 3.53 -15.33 -11.50
C GLU A 58 2.75 -15.23 -12.82
N HIS A 59 2.05 -16.30 -13.17
CA HIS A 59 1.21 -16.35 -14.38
C HIS A 59 -0.20 -15.76 -14.17
N LEU A 60 -0.33 -14.78 -13.27
CA LEU A 60 -1.65 -14.26 -12.88
C LEU A 60 -2.26 -13.33 -13.92
N LYS A 61 -1.48 -12.60 -14.69
CA LYS A 61 -1.90 -11.64 -15.72
C LYS A 61 -2.95 -10.62 -15.25
N ILE A 62 -2.88 -10.20 -13.99
CA ILE A 62 -3.79 -9.21 -13.37
C ILE A 62 -3.38 -7.78 -13.68
N GLN A 63 -4.26 -6.82 -13.39
CA GLN A 63 -3.93 -5.40 -13.49
C GLN A 63 -3.07 -4.95 -12.30
N LEU A 64 -2.00 -4.21 -12.56
CA LEU A 64 -1.12 -3.69 -11.52
C LEU A 64 -1.20 -2.16 -11.48
N THR A 65 -1.46 -1.62 -10.30
CA THR A 65 -1.39 -0.18 -10.01
C THR A 65 -0.26 0.08 -9.03
N LEU A 66 0.75 0.86 -9.44
CA LEU A 66 1.83 1.30 -8.58
C LEU A 66 1.49 2.65 -7.94
N SER A 67 1.43 2.72 -6.63
CA SER A 67 1.43 3.96 -5.86
C SER A 67 2.86 4.54 -5.85
N LEU A 68 3.18 5.39 -6.83
CA LEU A 68 4.53 5.93 -7.04
C LEU A 68 4.77 7.21 -6.23
N HIS A 69 3.94 8.20 -6.41
CA HIS A 69 3.84 9.49 -5.70
C HIS A 69 5.12 10.35 -5.64
N ALA A 70 6.20 9.93 -6.28
CA ALA A 70 7.47 10.64 -6.35
C ALA A 70 8.25 10.25 -7.61
N THR A 71 9.27 11.05 -7.95
CA THR A 71 10.18 10.79 -9.08
C THR A 71 11.64 10.66 -8.65
N ASP A 72 11.91 10.93 -7.38
CA ASP A 72 13.21 10.75 -6.75
C ASP A 72 13.07 10.06 -5.38
N GLN A 73 14.14 9.44 -4.92
CA GLN A 73 14.16 8.65 -3.70
C GLN A 73 13.85 9.50 -2.47
N ARG A 74 14.44 10.70 -2.37
CA ARG A 74 14.25 11.59 -1.21
C ARG A 74 12.78 11.99 -1.04
N THR A 75 12.13 12.38 -2.13
CA THR A 75 10.70 12.72 -2.10
C THR A 75 9.86 11.49 -1.76
N ARG A 76 10.20 10.32 -2.31
CA ARG A 76 9.49 9.07 -2.01
C ARG A 76 9.59 8.69 -0.54
N ASP A 77 10.77 8.81 0.06
CA ASP A 77 10.99 8.50 1.48
C ASP A 77 10.22 9.45 2.42
N ILE A 78 9.96 10.68 1.98
CA ILE A 78 9.11 11.63 2.70
C ILE A 78 7.62 11.26 2.59
N VAL A 79 7.15 10.96 1.37
CA VAL A 79 5.74 10.68 1.09
C VAL A 79 5.34 9.28 1.58
N MET A 80 6.27 8.34 1.52
CA MET A 80 6.05 6.93 1.90
C MET A 80 7.18 6.41 2.80
N PRO A 81 7.25 6.85 4.06
CA PRO A 81 8.36 6.53 4.97
C PRO A 81 8.53 5.02 5.24
N HIS A 82 7.45 4.23 5.12
CA HIS A 82 7.50 2.77 5.26
C HIS A 82 8.18 2.06 4.09
N MET A 83 8.45 2.80 2.99
CA MET A 83 9.12 2.28 1.80
C MET A 83 10.58 2.71 1.69
N LYS A 84 11.16 3.27 2.74
CA LYS A 84 12.60 3.56 2.82
C LYS A 84 13.41 2.29 2.55
N GLY A 85 14.50 2.44 1.78
CA GLY A 85 15.34 1.31 1.38
C GLY A 85 14.90 0.57 0.12
N HIS A 86 13.71 0.85 -0.42
CA HIS A 86 13.29 0.34 -1.72
C HIS A 86 13.66 1.34 -2.83
N ASP A 87 14.65 1.01 -3.65
CA ASP A 87 15.09 1.85 -4.78
C ASP A 87 13.94 2.09 -5.76
N ILE A 88 13.53 3.37 -5.88
CA ILE A 88 12.41 3.80 -6.72
C ILE A 88 12.59 3.40 -8.19
N ARG A 89 13.83 3.43 -8.72
CA ARG A 89 14.12 3.06 -10.10
C ARG A 89 13.89 1.58 -10.33
N LYS A 90 14.39 0.73 -9.43
CA LYS A 90 14.17 -0.73 -9.49
C LYS A 90 12.68 -1.09 -9.36
N VAL A 91 11.92 -0.36 -8.55
CA VAL A 91 10.47 -0.54 -8.43
C VAL A 91 9.79 -0.23 -9.76
N VAL A 92 10.10 0.93 -10.38
CA VAL A 92 9.55 1.33 -11.69
C VAL A 92 9.93 0.32 -12.78
N GLU A 93 11.20 -0.06 -12.88
CA GLU A 93 11.69 -1.06 -13.84
C GLU A 93 10.97 -2.41 -13.68
N THR A 94 10.73 -2.85 -12.44
CA THR A 94 10.03 -4.12 -12.18
C THR A 94 8.57 -4.05 -12.63
N VAL A 95 7.88 -2.91 -12.42
CA VAL A 95 6.49 -2.70 -12.88
C VAL A 95 6.42 -2.66 -14.40
N LEU A 96 7.36 -1.99 -15.07
CA LEU A 96 7.43 -1.96 -16.53
C LEU A 96 7.69 -3.36 -17.10
N SER A 97 8.63 -4.09 -16.53
CA SER A 97 8.91 -5.47 -16.92
C SER A 97 7.69 -6.40 -16.71
N TYR A 98 6.92 -6.20 -15.63
CA TYR A 98 5.65 -6.89 -15.44
C TYR A 98 4.64 -6.58 -16.55
N SER A 99 4.47 -5.28 -16.86
CA SER A 99 3.57 -4.80 -17.91
C SER A 99 3.91 -5.42 -19.27
N GLU A 100 5.18 -5.41 -19.65
CA GLU A 100 5.68 -5.98 -20.89
C GLU A 100 5.49 -7.51 -20.93
N ARG A 101 5.93 -8.23 -19.88
CA ARG A 101 5.84 -9.70 -19.80
C ARG A 101 4.41 -10.22 -19.92
N HIS A 102 3.46 -9.54 -19.30
CA HIS A 102 2.06 -9.98 -19.25
C HIS A 102 1.17 -9.30 -20.31
N ASN A 103 1.74 -8.42 -21.14
CA ASN A 103 1.02 -7.58 -22.10
C ASN A 103 -0.16 -6.86 -21.42
N ARG A 104 0.10 -6.20 -20.29
CA ARG A 104 -0.91 -5.47 -19.50
C ARG A 104 -0.51 -4.01 -19.36
N LYS A 105 -1.48 -3.11 -19.45
CA LYS A 105 -1.25 -1.69 -19.16
C LYS A 105 -0.96 -1.49 -17.69
N ALA A 106 0.22 -0.98 -17.33
CA ALA A 106 0.49 -0.59 -15.95
C ALA A 106 -0.21 0.73 -15.62
N THR A 107 -0.74 0.83 -14.41
CA THR A 107 -1.29 2.08 -13.90
C THR A 107 -0.35 2.66 -12.84
N ILE A 108 -0.01 3.93 -12.98
CA ILE A 108 0.81 4.67 -12.02
C ILE A 108 -0.08 5.67 -11.29
N ALA A 109 -0.33 5.42 -10.02
CA ALA A 109 -1.01 6.38 -9.17
C ALA A 109 -0.01 7.45 -8.72
N TYR A 110 -0.30 8.70 -9.02
CA TYR A 110 0.54 9.85 -8.69
C TYR A 110 -0.27 10.90 -7.94
N LEU A 111 -0.05 10.98 -6.63
CA LEU A 111 -0.70 11.93 -5.74
C LEU A 111 0.01 13.27 -5.85
N LEU A 112 -0.66 14.30 -6.38
CA LEU A 112 -0.06 15.63 -6.51
C LEU A 112 -0.02 16.35 -5.18
N ILE A 113 1.19 16.75 -4.77
CA ILE A 113 1.48 17.50 -3.56
C ILE A 113 2.24 18.76 -3.96
N PRO A 114 1.57 19.94 -3.96
CA PRO A 114 2.17 21.20 -4.38
C PRO A 114 3.48 21.53 -3.64
N GLY A 115 4.48 21.94 -4.39
CA GLY A 115 5.82 22.28 -3.88
C GLY A 115 6.72 21.08 -3.55
N LEU A 116 6.20 19.85 -3.63
CA LEU A 116 6.97 18.65 -3.29
C LEU A 116 7.25 17.76 -4.51
N ASN A 117 6.24 17.46 -5.31
CA ASN A 117 6.34 16.54 -6.45
C ASN A 117 5.68 17.06 -7.74
N ASP A 118 5.56 18.38 -7.87
CA ASP A 118 4.97 19.08 -9.02
C ASP A 118 5.99 19.87 -9.86
N ARG A 119 7.28 19.62 -9.65
CA ARG A 119 8.41 20.33 -10.28
C ARG A 119 8.54 19.97 -11.77
N SER A 120 9.23 20.81 -12.56
CA SER A 120 9.55 20.47 -13.94
C SER A 120 10.48 19.25 -14.07
N SER A 121 11.33 19.02 -13.05
CA SER A 121 12.14 17.81 -12.95
C SER A 121 11.28 16.54 -12.80
N ASP A 122 10.15 16.62 -12.09
CA ASP A 122 9.24 15.48 -11.93
C ASP A 122 8.58 15.10 -13.26
N VAL A 123 8.12 16.10 -14.02
CA VAL A 123 7.57 15.89 -15.37
C VAL A 123 8.60 15.23 -16.30
N ARG A 124 9.83 15.77 -16.32
CA ARG A 124 10.92 15.18 -17.14
C ARG A 124 11.22 13.74 -16.74
N GLN A 125 11.27 13.46 -15.45
CA GLN A 125 11.59 12.11 -14.98
C GLN A 125 10.45 11.11 -15.27
N LEU A 126 9.19 11.50 -15.11
CA LEU A 126 8.04 10.69 -15.51
C LEU A 126 8.05 10.44 -17.03
N GLY A 127 8.34 11.47 -17.83
CA GLY A 127 8.55 11.33 -19.26
C GLY A 127 9.66 10.37 -19.63
N LYS A 128 10.82 10.43 -18.93
CA LYS A 128 11.94 9.51 -19.14
C LYS A 128 11.55 8.04 -18.85
N TRP A 129 10.73 7.79 -17.83
CA TRP A 129 10.34 6.44 -17.46
C TRP A 129 9.24 5.86 -18.33
N PHE A 130 8.24 6.68 -18.73
CA PHE A 130 6.96 6.15 -19.22
C PHE A 130 6.58 6.55 -20.64
N ARG A 131 7.26 7.53 -21.27
CA ARG A 131 6.97 7.89 -22.66
C ARG A 131 7.14 6.69 -23.60
N GLY A 132 6.12 6.42 -24.42
CA GLY A 132 6.12 5.29 -25.35
C GLY A 132 5.92 3.91 -24.70
N LYS A 133 5.67 3.86 -23.37
CA LYS A 133 5.35 2.63 -22.67
C LYS A 133 3.84 2.45 -22.50
N ASN A 134 3.39 1.21 -22.35
CA ASN A 134 1.98 0.90 -22.08
C ASN A 134 1.61 1.22 -20.62
N VAL A 135 1.55 2.51 -20.30
CA VAL A 135 1.36 3.04 -18.95
C VAL A 135 0.29 4.11 -18.95
N LEU A 136 -0.58 4.08 -17.96
CA LEU A 136 -1.54 5.14 -17.65
C LEU A 136 -1.15 5.80 -16.31
N ILE A 137 -0.99 7.10 -16.30
CA ILE A 137 -0.83 7.87 -15.07
C ILE A 137 -2.20 8.28 -14.53
N ASN A 138 -2.59 7.75 -13.39
CA ASN A 138 -3.73 8.23 -12.62
C ASN A 138 -3.25 9.36 -11.70
N LEU A 139 -3.51 10.61 -12.10
CA LEU A 139 -3.21 11.78 -11.29
C LEU A 139 -4.30 11.94 -10.21
N LEU A 140 -3.87 11.95 -8.96
CA LEU A 140 -4.72 12.02 -7.78
C LEU A 140 -4.56 13.37 -7.08
N GLN A 141 -5.65 13.91 -6.58
CA GLN A 141 -5.62 15.08 -5.73
C GLN A 141 -5.31 14.69 -4.28
N TYR A 142 -4.32 15.35 -3.67
CA TYR A 142 -4.08 15.19 -2.23
C TYR A 142 -5.28 15.70 -1.42
N ASN A 143 -5.71 14.93 -0.45
CA ASN A 143 -6.76 15.33 0.49
C ASN A 143 -6.14 15.70 1.83
N GLU A 144 -6.41 16.92 2.29
CA GLU A 144 -5.88 17.41 3.56
C GLU A 144 -6.34 16.53 4.73
N THR A 145 -5.41 16.23 5.60
CA THR A 145 -5.70 15.64 6.91
C THR A 145 -5.60 16.72 7.97
N SER A 146 -6.36 16.59 9.04
CA SER A 146 -6.52 17.64 10.09
C SER A 146 -5.23 18.11 10.76
N ASN A 147 -4.08 17.46 10.50
CA ASN A 147 -2.77 17.81 11.05
C ASN A 147 -1.71 18.05 9.94
N SER A 148 -2.14 18.14 8.68
CA SER A 148 -1.20 18.30 7.57
C SER A 148 -0.86 19.77 7.37
N ARG A 149 0.43 20.08 7.29
CA ARG A 149 0.93 21.37 6.79
C ARG A 149 0.88 21.46 5.25
N ILE A 150 0.58 20.33 4.60
CA ILE A 150 0.49 20.20 3.15
C ILE A 150 -0.91 20.63 2.72
N LYS A 151 -0.98 21.58 1.80
CA LYS A 151 -2.23 22.06 1.23
C LYS A 151 -2.69 21.19 0.07
N ARG A 152 -4.01 21.09 -0.09
CA ARG A 152 -4.62 20.43 -1.24
C ARG A 152 -4.34 21.24 -2.51
N PRO A 153 -3.94 20.60 -3.62
CA PRO A 153 -3.81 21.30 -4.90
C PRO A 153 -5.20 21.82 -5.35
N ASN A 154 -5.24 23.02 -5.86
CA ASN A 154 -6.45 23.53 -6.49
C ASN A 154 -6.65 22.90 -7.89
N LYS A 155 -7.83 23.14 -8.48
CA LYS A 155 -8.18 22.57 -9.80
C LYS A 155 -7.23 23.04 -10.91
N GLN A 156 -6.80 24.31 -10.86
CA GLN A 156 -5.87 24.87 -11.85
C GLN A 156 -4.50 24.19 -11.78
N GLN A 157 -3.96 23.98 -10.58
CA GLN A 157 -2.70 23.25 -10.39
C GLN A 157 -2.76 21.82 -10.90
N LEU A 158 -3.87 21.10 -10.64
CA LEU A 158 -4.08 19.75 -11.15
C LEU A 158 -4.14 19.72 -12.67
N VAL A 159 -4.91 20.62 -13.29
CA VAL A 159 -5.03 20.71 -14.75
C VAL A 159 -3.70 21.09 -15.37
N ALA A 160 -3.02 22.12 -14.84
CA ALA A 160 -1.72 22.55 -15.34
C ALA A 160 -0.67 21.44 -15.27
N PHE A 161 -0.62 20.68 -14.17
CA PHE A 161 0.31 19.55 -14.05
C PHE A 161 -0.06 18.42 -15.01
N LYS A 162 -1.34 18.11 -15.17
CA LYS A 162 -1.84 17.14 -16.14
C LYS A 162 -1.39 17.52 -17.57
N THR A 163 -1.66 18.75 -17.99
CA THR A 163 -1.25 19.24 -19.33
C THR A 163 0.25 19.08 -19.57
N ARG A 164 1.09 19.48 -18.58
CA ARG A 164 2.55 19.31 -18.68
C ARG A 164 2.99 17.85 -18.84
N LEU A 165 2.28 16.90 -18.23
CA LEU A 165 2.54 15.48 -18.43
C LEU A 165 2.09 14.99 -19.80
N GLU A 166 0.96 15.48 -20.30
CA GLU A 166 0.46 15.16 -21.64
C GLU A 166 1.38 15.74 -22.73
N ASP A 167 1.85 16.97 -22.57
CA ASP A 167 2.86 17.60 -23.44
C ASP A 167 4.20 16.83 -23.43
N ALA A 168 4.50 16.15 -22.31
CA ALA A 168 5.63 15.23 -22.22
C ALA A 168 5.38 13.87 -22.90
N GLY A 169 4.24 13.67 -23.55
CA GLY A 169 3.88 12.45 -24.28
C GLY A 169 3.39 11.31 -23.39
N LEU A 170 2.77 11.62 -22.25
CA LEU A 170 2.26 10.65 -21.29
C LEU A 170 0.72 10.56 -21.36
N GLU A 171 0.19 9.36 -21.23
CA GLU A 171 -1.25 9.14 -21.06
C GLU A 171 -1.64 9.43 -19.60
N VAL A 172 -2.48 10.44 -19.37
CA VAL A 172 -2.84 10.91 -18.02
C VAL A 172 -4.35 10.97 -17.83
N LYS A 173 -4.82 10.40 -16.73
CA LYS A 173 -6.21 10.52 -16.31
C LYS A 173 -6.29 11.20 -14.94
N LEU A 174 -7.07 12.27 -14.86
CA LEU A 174 -7.39 12.87 -13.56
C LEU A 174 -8.47 12.02 -12.88
N ARG A 175 -8.15 11.51 -11.69
CA ARG A 175 -9.10 10.75 -10.88
C ARG A 175 -9.74 11.67 -9.86
N GLU A 176 -11.04 11.88 -9.99
CA GLU A 176 -11.80 12.60 -8.97
C GLU A 176 -11.87 11.80 -7.68
N SER A 177 -11.61 12.46 -6.56
CA SER A 177 -11.76 11.86 -5.23
C SER A 177 -13.25 11.74 -4.89
N ARG A 178 -13.79 10.54 -5.05
CA ARG A 178 -15.13 10.22 -4.52
C ARG A 178 -15.04 10.01 -3.02
N GLY A 179 -16.03 10.49 -2.27
CA GLY A 179 -16.10 10.28 -0.82
C GLY A 179 -15.52 11.42 0.04
N ASN A 180 -15.13 12.57 -0.54
CA ASN A 180 -14.65 13.73 0.23
C ASN A 180 -15.67 14.24 1.25
N ARG A 181 -16.98 14.14 0.95
CA ARG A 181 -18.06 14.60 1.86
C ARG A 181 -18.16 13.76 3.14
N ILE A 182 -17.77 12.48 3.09
CA ILE A 182 -17.84 11.52 4.20
C ILE A 182 -16.47 11.18 4.77
N LYS A 183 -15.42 11.94 4.42
CA LYS A 183 -14.01 11.71 4.84
C LYS A 183 -13.51 10.29 4.57
N ALA A 184 -14.06 9.62 3.56
CA ALA A 184 -13.73 8.26 3.17
C ALA A 184 -12.69 8.20 2.04
N ALA A 185 -11.94 9.28 1.80
CA ALA A 185 -10.82 9.26 0.87
C ALA A 185 -9.65 8.44 1.42
N CYS A 186 -8.81 7.91 0.50
CA CYS A 186 -7.66 7.08 0.85
C CYS A 186 -6.85 7.66 2.02
N GLY A 187 -6.68 6.89 3.09
CA GLY A 187 -5.92 7.28 4.29
C GLY A 187 -6.71 8.06 5.35
N GLN A 188 -7.89 8.59 5.07
CA GLN A 188 -8.66 9.40 6.03
C GLN A 188 -9.39 8.57 7.09
N LEU A 189 -9.94 7.41 6.74
CA LEU A 189 -10.71 6.54 7.65
C LEU A 189 -9.88 6.03 8.84
N VAL A 190 -8.60 5.73 8.65
CA VAL A 190 -7.71 5.23 9.72
C VAL A 190 -7.46 6.29 10.77
N SER A 191 -7.26 7.55 10.36
CA SER A 191 -6.93 8.62 11.29
C SER A 191 -8.10 8.94 12.23
N GLU A 192 -9.34 8.75 11.80
CA GLU A 192 -10.53 8.94 12.65
C GLU A 192 -10.80 7.76 13.58
N TYR A 193 -10.66 6.52 13.08
CA TYR A 193 -10.80 5.31 13.92
C TYR A 193 -9.79 5.27 15.07
N ASN A 194 -8.52 5.55 14.78
CA ASN A 194 -7.47 5.63 15.80
C ASN A 194 -7.66 6.81 16.78
N ARG A 195 -8.33 7.89 16.37
CA ARG A 195 -8.69 9.00 17.27
C ARG A 195 -9.86 8.67 18.19
N GLN A 196 -10.86 7.94 17.70
CA GLN A 196 -12.00 7.49 18.50
C GLN A 196 -11.55 6.46 19.53
N GLY A 197 -10.70 5.50 19.15
CA GLY A 197 -10.10 4.52 20.06
C GLY A 197 -9.26 5.15 21.17
N LYS A 198 -8.46 6.19 20.87
CA LYS A 198 -7.70 6.93 21.88
C LYS A 198 -8.58 7.80 22.80
N LYS A 199 -9.68 8.37 22.29
CA LYS A 199 -10.64 9.13 23.11
C LYS A 199 -11.42 8.22 24.07
N THR A 200 -11.77 7.01 23.66
CA THR A 200 -12.45 6.02 24.54
C THR A 200 -11.49 5.48 25.59
N ALA A 201 -10.25 5.18 25.23
CA ALA A 201 -9.24 4.73 26.19
C ALA A 201 -8.91 5.81 27.25
N ASN A 202 -8.78 7.09 26.86
CA ASN A 202 -8.57 8.19 27.80
C ASN A 202 -9.78 8.52 28.66
N ARG A 203 -11.02 8.26 28.20
CA ARG A 203 -12.22 8.41 29.02
C ARG A 203 -12.34 7.32 30.10
N THR A 204 -11.89 6.11 29.82
CA THR A 204 -11.91 5.00 30.80
C THR A 204 -10.84 5.19 31.89
N VAL A 205 -9.71 5.85 31.60
CA VAL A 205 -8.67 6.12 32.59
C VAL A 205 -9.00 7.30 33.49
N ASN A 206 -9.73 8.32 32.98
CA ASN A 206 -10.10 9.51 33.77
C ASN A 206 -11.48 9.41 34.47
N GLY A 207 -12.15 8.27 34.39
CA GLY A 207 -13.47 8.03 34.99
C GLY A 207 -13.45 7.31 36.36
N THR A 208 -12.27 6.98 36.90
CA THR A 208 -12.13 6.18 38.15
C THR A 208 -11.43 6.91 39.30
N GLU A 209 -11.25 8.22 39.19
CA GLU A 209 -10.78 9.00 40.34
C GLU A 209 -11.87 10.03 40.76
N ASN A 210 -12.88 9.56 41.51
CA ASN A 210 -13.61 10.31 42.50
C ASN A 210 -14.71 9.44 43.12
N SER A 211 -14.38 8.66 44.13
CA SER A 211 -15.27 8.36 45.26
C SER A 211 -14.47 7.83 46.43
N ASN A 212 -14.59 8.51 47.55
CA ASN A 212 -14.06 8.29 48.87
C ASN A 212 -14.05 6.83 49.34
N GLY A 213 -13.01 6.45 50.07
CA GLY A 213 -13.06 5.29 50.92
C GLY A 213 -11.72 4.80 51.39
N SER A 214 -11.32 5.19 52.58
CA SER A 214 -10.23 4.65 53.34
C SER A 214 -10.32 3.13 53.50
N VAL A 215 -9.32 2.34 53.09
CA VAL A 215 -9.10 0.97 53.58
C VAL A 215 -7.62 0.62 53.55
N ARG A 216 -7.15 0.28 54.72
CA ARG A 216 -5.99 -0.43 55.26
C ARG A 216 -5.04 -1.11 54.22
N LYS A 217 -3.75 -0.84 54.42
CA LYS A 217 -2.62 -1.61 53.91
C LYS A 217 -2.65 -3.03 54.46
N SER A 218 -2.69 -4.05 53.62
CA SER A 218 -2.24 -5.41 53.93
C SER A 218 -1.16 -5.82 52.93
N SER A 219 0.02 -6.09 53.48
CA SER A 219 1.18 -6.64 52.80
C SER A 219 0.90 -8.07 52.34
N PHE A 220 1.04 -8.37 51.06
CA PHE A 220 1.08 -9.75 50.56
C PHE A 220 2.33 -9.96 49.73
N THR A 221 3.30 -10.68 50.38
CA THR A 221 4.47 -11.24 49.69
C THR A 221 4.04 -12.52 48.98
N GLY A 222 4.08 -12.55 47.68
CA GLY A 222 3.79 -13.73 46.85
C GLY A 222 4.93 -14.01 45.89
N ARG A 223 5.63 -15.12 46.13
CA ARG A 223 6.75 -15.68 45.36
C ARG A 223 6.35 -15.94 43.90
N ALA A 224 7.22 -15.50 42.99
CA ALA A 224 7.21 -15.92 41.58
C ALA A 224 7.66 -17.38 41.45
N SER A 225 6.84 -18.24 40.86
CA SER A 225 7.23 -19.56 40.37
C SER A 225 7.34 -19.56 38.85
N SER A 226 8.55 -19.73 38.37
CA SER A 226 8.90 -19.93 36.96
C SER A 226 8.52 -21.34 36.53
N LYS A 227 7.62 -21.48 35.56
CA LYS A 227 7.44 -22.74 34.79
C LYS A 227 8.06 -22.57 33.44
N ARG A 228 9.19 -23.24 33.20
CA ARG A 228 9.83 -23.46 31.91
C ARG A 228 9.12 -24.59 31.20
N HIS A 229 8.71 -24.38 29.94
CA HIS A 229 8.33 -25.48 29.04
C HIS A 229 9.56 -25.94 28.23
N PRO A 230 9.77 -27.25 28.08
CA PRO A 230 10.92 -27.80 27.35
C PRO A 230 10.60 -27.93 25.85
N PHE A 231 11.46 -27.36 25.00
CA PHE A 231 11.50 -27.66 23.58
C PHE A 231 12.21 -28.99 23.34
N ALA A 232 11.55 -29.93 22.69
CA ALA A 232 12.10 -31.20 22.25
C ALA A 232 13.05 -30.98 21.06
N LYS A 233 14.28 -31.49 21.21
CA LYS A 233 15.29 -31.60 20.14
C LYS A 233 14.95 -32.81 19.29
N HIS A 234 14.70 -32.64 17.97
CA HIS A 234 14.78 -33.74 17.03
C HIS A 234 16.19 -33.87 16.47
N LYS A 235 16.75 -35.07 16.68
CA LYS A 235 18.08 -35.50 16.22
C LYS A 235 18.06 -35.78 14.72
N ASN A 236 19.07 -35.25 14.04
CA ASN A 236 19.51 -35.69 12.71
C ASN A 236 20.00 -37.12 12.76
N VAL A 237 19.45 -37.98 11.91
CA VAL A 237 20.04 -39.29 11.59
C VAL A 237 20.48 -39.26 10.14
N GLY A 238 21.78 -39.19 9.95
CA GLY A 238 22.42 -39.37 8.67
C GLY A 238 22.35 -40.81 8.20
N LYS A 239 22.08 -41.02 6.91
CA LYS A 239 22.42 -42.27 6.20
C LYS A 239 23.21 -41.95 4.96
N LYS A 240 24.49 -42.23 5.06
CA LYS A 240 25.39 -42.49 3.90
C LYS A 240 24.88 -43.72 3.18
N ARG A 241 24.78 -43.69 1.86
CA ARG A 241 24.95 -44.88 1.00
C ARG A 241 25.91 -44.56 -0.13
N LYS A 242 26.90 -45.45 -0.24
CA LYS A 242 27.94 -45.55 -1.27
C LYS A 242 27.39 -46.32 -2.49
N HIS A 243 28.00 -45.99 -3.63
CA HIS A 243 28.30 -46.80 -4.81
C HIS A 243 27.23 -47.75 -5.39
N GLU A 244 26.82 -47.53 -6.60
CA GLU A 244 27.32 -48.07 -7.86
C GLU A 244 26.85 -47.22 -9.04
#